data_ad505ab0486a7081a8be877726f0826c
#
_entry.id   ad505ab0486a7081a8be877726f0826c
#
_cell.length_a   1.000
_cell.length_b   1.000
_cell.length_c   1.000
_cell.angle_alpha   90.00
_cell.angle_beta   90.00
_cell.angle_gamma   90.00
#
_symmetry.space_group_name_H-M   'P 1'
#
loop_
_entity.id
_entity.type
_entity.pdbx_description
1 polymer ?
#
loop_
_entity_poly.entity_id
_entity_poly.type
_entity_poly.pdbx_seq_one_letter_code
_entity_poly.pdbx_strand_id
1 'polypeptide(L)'
;MLAAARGYHRREDKPFWWAHFDRLNYPVDEWSDSTDVFLASEASVTVDWHMPPRARKPQRRVRLTGELARGDLNGNVFALYEPPAPPGMTDNPDRRAAGPAAVVETDDPTVPTEVVIVERTGSDGNTFQQLPFALAPGPPVPTTALRESIESTAAAVASGSPQLPSTALMDVLLRRPPRTRSGAALPRSSDPVTDIAAAALDLDSSYLAVHGPPGTGKTYTAARVIAELVTEHAWRIGVVAQSHATVENLLEGVISAGLDPGQVAKKPHDHTAGRWQSIDGSQYTEFIRDTAGCVIGGTAWDFANGNRVPKASLDLLVIDEAGQFCLANTIAVAPAATNLLLLGDPQQLPQVSQGTHPEPVDTSALSWLVDGQHTLPDERGYFLDRSYRMHPAVCAAVSALSYEGRLCSHTERTAVRRLDGYPPGVHTRGVHHKGNSIESPEEAEAILAELRQLLGSPWTDEHGTRPLAASDVLVLAPYNAQVALVRRRLASAGLGGADGVRVGTVDKFQGGQAPVVFISMTASSADDVPRGISFLLNRNRLNVAVSRAQYAAVIVRSELLTQYLPATPDGLVDLGAFLGLTSTS
;
A
#
# COMPACT_ATOMS: atom_id res chain seq x y z
N MET A 1 -6.67 -1.98 -24.11
CA MET A 1 -6.05 -2.39 -22.83
C MET A 1 -4.61 -2.89 -23.02
N LEU A 2 -4.31 -4.03 -23.69
CA LEU A 2 -2.93 -4.54 -23.84
C LEU A 2 -1.98 -3.54 -24.51
N ALA A 3 -2.42 -2.83 -25.57
CA ALA A 3 -1.64 -1.79 -26.22
C ALA A 3 -1.29 -0.63 -25.27
N ALA A 4 -2.22 -0.24 -24.41
CA ALA A 4 -2.00 0.80 -23.39
C ALA A 4 -1.04 0.33 -22.29
N ALA A 5 -1.12 -0.94 -21.87
CA ALA A 5 -0.25 -1.52 -20.86
C ALA A 5 1.23 -1.52 -21.26
N ARG A 6 1.56 -1.70 -22.56
CA ARG A 6 2.95 -1.62 -23.09
C ARG A 6 3.67 -0.33 -22.72
N GLY A 7 2.94 0.78 -22.65
CA GLY A 7 3.47 2.09 -22.28
C GLY A 7 3.30 2.47 -20.81
N TYR A 8 2.71 1.60 -19.97
CA TYR A 8 2.34 1.92 -18.59
C TYR A 8 3.56 2.39 -17.77
N HIS A 9 4.55 1.56 -17.58
CA HIS A 9 5.71 1.89 -16.75
C HIS A 9 6.49 3.11 -17.25
N ARG A 10 6.58 3.29 -18.58
CA ARG A 10 7.22 4.48 -19.14
C ARG A 10 6.46 5.76 -18.78
N ARG A 11 5.13 5.71 -18.72
CA ARG A 11 4.32 6.86 -18.31
C ARG A 11 4.41 7.12 -16.81
N GLU A 12 4.47 6.06 -16.00
CA GLU A 12 4.67 6.16 -14.55
C GLU A 12 6.04 6.77 -14.18
N ASP A 13 7.10 6.41 -14.93
CA ASP A 13 8.45 6.95 -14.70
C ASP A 13 8.61 8.41 -15.16
N LYS A 14 7.76 8.89 -16.08
CA LYS A 14 7.92 10.19 -16.73
C LYS A 14 7.88 11.39 -15.78
N PRO A 15 6.93 11.52 -14.83
CA PRO A 15 6.90 12.62 -13.87
C PRO A 15 8.16 12.69 -13.01
N PHE A 16 8.68 11.53 -12.58
CA PHE A 16 9.92 11.44 -11.83
C PHE A 16 11.10 12.04 -12.62
N TRP A 17 11.28 11.60 -13.88
CA TRP A 17 12.39 12.07 -14.70
C TRP A 17 12.28 13.55 -15.05
N TRP A 18 11.08 14.07 -15.26
CA TRP A 18 10.87 15.50 -15.48
C TRP A 18 11.26 16.30 -14.24
N ALA A 19 10.77 15.93 -13.06
CA ALA A 19 11.16 16.59 -11.81
C ALA A 19 12.68 16.50 -11.56
N HIS A 20 13.31 15.37 -11.92
CA HIS A 20 14.76 15.21 -11.82
C HIS A 20 15.50 16.18 -12.73
N PHE A 21 15.11 16.28 -14.00
CA PHE A 21 15.73 17.20 -14.95
C PHE A 21 15.46 18.67 -14.62
N ASP A 22 14.28 19.00 -14.10
CA ASP A 22 13.96 20.34 -13.62
C ASP A 22 14.91 20.76 -12.50
N ARG A 23 15.19 19.89 -11.54
CA ARG A 23 16.17 20.17 -10.46
C ARG A 23 17.59 20.44 -10.96
N LEU A 24 17.97 19.86 -12.10
CA LEU A 24 19.28 20.10 -12.70
C LEU A 24 19.35 21.39 -13.53
N ASN A 25 18.21 21.93 -13.97
CA ASN A 25 18.15 23.06 -14.89
C ASN A 25 17.64 24.36 -14.27
N TYR A 26 16.84 24.30 -13.19
CA TYR A 26 16.21 25.47 -12.58
C TYR A 26 16.79 25.80 -11.21
N PRO A 27 16.75 27.07 -10.76
CA PRO A 27 17.13 27.48 -9.41
C PRO A 27 16.32 26.76 -8.32
N VAL A 28 16.90 26.69 -7.11
CA VAL A 28 16.28 25.98 -5.97
C VAL A 28 14.92 26.57 -5.56
N ASP A 29 14.78 27.88 -5.65
CA ASP A 29 13.56 28.63 -5.34
C ASP A 29 12.41 28.37 -6.33
N GLU A 30 12.69 27.82 -7.50
CA GLU A 30 11.70 27.37 -8.48
C GLU A 30 11.26 25.90 -8.30
N TRP A 31 11.82 25.19 -7.32
CA TRP A 31 11.47 23.80 -7.03
C TRP A 31 10.21 23.66 -6.18
N SER A 32 9.20 24.49 -6.43
CA SER A 32 7.99 24.64 -5.60
C SER A 32 7.22 23.34 -5.30
N ASP A 33 7.36 22.31 -6.13
CA ASP A 33 6.67 21.02 -5.97
C ASP A 33 7.62 19.88 -5.60
N SER A 34 8.85 20.18 -5.15
CA SER A 34 9.85 19.18 -4.78
C SER A 34 9.53 18.53 -3.44
N THR A 35 8.68 17.53 -3.47
CA THR A 35 8.59 16.55 -2.37
C THR A 35 9.87 15.72 -2.33
N ASP A 36 10.24 15.24 -1.14
CA ASP A 36 11.36 14.32 -0.92
C ASP A 36 12.75 14.89 -1.26
N VAL A 37 12.91 16.21 -1.27
CA VAL A 37 14.21 16.87 -1.46
C VAL A 37 14.74 17.41 -0.14
N PHE A 38 15.92 16.96 0.24
CA PHE A 38 16.66 17.48 1.38
C PHE A 38 17.63 18.57 0.91
N LEU A 39 17.47 19.79 1.40
CA LEU A 39 18.37 20.90 1.12
C LEU A 39 19.41 21.01 2.23
N ALA A 40 20.68 20.85 1.88
CA ALA A 40 21.77 20.93 2.84
C ALA A 40 22.19 22.38 3.08
N SER A 41 22.21 22.80 4.33
CA SER A 41 22.86 24.04 4.78
C SER A 41 24.37 23.85 4.99
N GLU A 42 24.76 22.62 5.40
CA GLU A 42 26.15 22.23 5.61
C GLU A 42 26.39 20.81 5.12
N ALA A 43 27.60 20.56 4.60
CA ALA A 43 28.04 19.23 4.21
C ALA A 43 29.51 19.02 4.61
N SER A 44 29.84 17.82 5.11
CA SER A 44 31.20 17.46 5.52
C SER A 44 31.52 15.99 5.25
N VAL A 45 32.76 15.71 4.86
CA VAL A 45 33.24 14.34 4.66
C VAL A 45 33.54 13.71 6.02
N THR A 46 32.87 12.59 6.34
CA THR A 46 33.12 11.82 7.57
C THR A 46 34.07 10.65 7.33
N VAL A 47 34.06 10.08 6.12
CA VAL A 47 35.01 9.05 5.67
C VAL A 47 35.39 9.37 4.23
N ASP A 48 36.70 9.56 4.00
CA ASP A 48 37.20 9.88 2.65
C ASP A 48 37.12 8.69 1.68
N TRP A 49 37.40 8.97 0.41
CA TRP A 49 37.34 7.98 -0.66
C TRP A 49 38.17 6.73 -0.36
N HIS A 50 37.54 5.60 -0.36
CA HIS A 50 38.14 4.29 -0.18
C HIS A 50 37.42 3.22 -1.00
N MET A 51 38.04 2.08 -1.21
CA MET A 51 37.45 0.93 -1.88
C MET A 51 37.00 -0.08 -0.84
N PRO A 52 35.68 -0.17 -0.50
CA PRO A 52 35.19 -1.19 0.42
C PRO A 52 35.39 -2.61 -0.15
N PRO A 53 35.50 -3.65 0.70
CA PRO A 53 35.53 -5.04 0.27
C PRO A 53 34.32 -5.36 -0.62
N ARG A 54 34.58 -5.98 -1.79
CA ARG A 54 33.58 -6.35 -2.82
C ARG A 54 32.89 -5.15 -3.53
N ALA A 55 33.26 -3.92 -3.27
CA ALA A 55 32.76 -2.77 -4.02
C ALA A 55 33.40 -2.71 -5.41
N ARG A 56 32.63 -2.22 -6.39
CA ARG A 56 33.09 -2.05 -7.78
C ARG A 56 33.59 -0.62 -8.07
N LYS A 57 33.29 0.31 -7.18
CA LYS A 57 33.67 1.73 -7.29
C LYS A 57 34.08 2.28 -5.91
N PRO A 58 35.00 3.26 -5.87
CA PRO A 58 35.30 3.98 -4.63
C PRO A 58 34.05 4.60 -4.01
N GLN A 59 34.03 4.65 -2.69
CA GLN A 59 32.93 5.23 -1.90
C GLN A 59 33.50 6.19 -0.86
N ARG A 60 32.73 7.22 -0.49
CA ARG A 60 32.98 8.07 0.68
C ARG A 60 31.70 8.27 1.47
N ARG A 61 31.83 8.66 2.75
CA ARG A 61 30.68 9.06 3.56
C ARG A 61 30.66 10.57 3.74
N VAL A 62 29.48 11.14 3.55
CA VAL A 62 29.25 12.57 3.70
C VAL A 62 28.08 12.76 4.65
N ARG A 63 28.28 13.64 5.63
CA ARG A 63 27.21 14.11 6.53
C ARG A 63 26.68 15.42 5.99
N LEU A 64 25.36 15.54 5.95
CA LEU A 64 24.66 16.75 5.57
C LEU A 64 23.74 17.16 6.71
N THR A 65 23.74 18.47 7.02
CA THR A 65 22.80 19.12 7.93
C THR A 65 21.91 20.03 7.10
N GLY A 66 20.61 20.02 7.34
CA GLY A 66 19.68 20.79 6.50
C GLY A 66 18.21 20.51 6.79
N GLU A 67 17.36 20.68 5.80
CA GLU A 67 15.92 20.52 5.93
C GLU A 67 15.35 19.68 4.79
N LEU A 68 14.41 18.78 5.13
CA LEU A 68 13.59 18.07 4.18
C LEU A 68 12.31 18.85 3.95
N ALA A 69 12.04 19.25 2.71
CA ALA A 69 10.86 20.06 2.36
C ALA A 69 9.55 19.30 2.64
N ARG A 70 9.45 18.05 2.20
CA ARG A 70 8.32 17.11 2.46
C ARG A 70 8.74 15.69 2.09
N GLY A 71 8.03 14.69 2.64
CA GLY A 71 8.17 13.28 2.24
C GLY A 71 9.17 12.48 3.07
N ASP A 72 9.67 11.38 2.53
CA ASP A 72 10.61 10.46 3.17
C ASP A 72 11.92 10.40 2.35
N LEU A 73 13.04 10.47 3.03
CA LEU A 73 14.37 10.34 2.42
C LEU A 73 14.97 9.00 2.83
N ASN A 74 14.82 7.98 2.00
CA ASN A 74 15.25 6.61 2.30
C ASN A 74 15.95 5.94 1.12
N GLY A 75 16.90 5.06 1.42
CA GLY A 75 17.55 4.19 0.44
C GLY A 75 18.39 4.93 -0.59
N ASN A 76 18.21 4.60 -1.87
CA ASN A 76 18.97 5.23 -2.96
C ASN A 76 18.47 6.65 -3.23
N VAL A 77 19.39 7.59 -3.32
CA VAL A 77 19.14 9.00 -3.60
C VAL A 77 20.08 9.50 -4.69
N PHE A 78 19.74 10.63 -5.29
CA PHE A 78 20.68 11.44 -6.04
C PHE A 78 21.27 12.53 -5.15
N ALA A 79 22.60 12.54 -5.04
CA ALA A 79 23.33 13.69 -4.50
C ALA A 79 23.47 14.74 -5.62
N LEU A 80 23.00 15.96 -5.38
CA LEU A 80 23.01 17.06 -6.34
C LEU A 80 24.17 18.00 -6.06
N TYR A 81 24.86 18.43 -7.13
CA TYR A 81 26.06 19.27 -7.06
C TYR A 81 25.88 20.54 -7.89
N GLU A 82 26.28 21.66 -7.30
CA GLU A 82 26.43 22.92 -8.06
C GLU A 82 27.65 22.87 -9.00
N PRO A 83 27.68 23.68 -10.06
CA PRO A 83 28.86 23.85 -10.90
C PRO A 83 30.09 24.38 -10.10
N PRO A 84 31.31 23.92 -10.39
CA PRO A 84 31.62 22.90 -11.40
C PRO A 84 31.29 21.48 -10.94
N ALA A 85 30.58 20.74 -11.80
CA ALA A 85 30.13 19.40 -11.51
C ALA A 85 31.28 18.41 -11.27
N PRO A 86 31.09 17.39 -10.41
CA PRO A 86 32.09 16.35 -10.23
C PRO A 86 32.39 15.58 -11.53
N PRO A 87 33.64 15.10 -11.72
CA PRO A 87 34.04 14.34 -12.90
C PRO A 87 33.17 13.12 -13.15
N GLY A 88 32.85 12.88 -14.42
CA GLY A 88 32.08 11.70 -14.85
C GLY A 88 30.61 11.67 -14.43
N MET A 89 30.06 12.76 -13.91
CA MET A 89 28.62 12.88 -13.56
C MET A 89 27.80 13.63 -14.63
N THR A 90 28.45 14.44 -15.46
CA THR A 90 27.82 15.16 -16.57
C THR A 90 28.84 15.41 -17.68
N ASP A 91 28.35 15.59 -18.92
CA ASP A 91 29.17 15.98 -20.06
C ASP A 91 29.47 17.48 -20.07
N ASN A 92 28.73 18.28 -19.27
CA ASN A 92 28.93 19.72 -19.16
C ASN A 92 29.18 20.10 -17.69
N PRO A 93 30.43 20.39 -17.30
CA PRO A 93 30.78 20.72 -15.92
C PRO A 93 30.19 22.06 -15.42
N ASP A 94 29.74 22.93 -16.32
CA ASP A 94 29.13 24.22 -15.99
C ASP A 94 27.63 24.10 -15.64
N ARG A 95 27.10 22.88 -15.60
CA ARG A 95 25.74 22.57 -15.18
C ARG A 95 25.74 21.80 -13.87
N ARG A 96 24.59 21.83 -13.17
CA ARG A 96 24.35 20.93 -12.04
C ARG A 96 24.46 19.48 -12.46
N ALA A 97 24.91 18.65 -11.55
CA ALA A 97 24.98 17.21 -11.76
C ALA A 97 24.29 16.45 -10.64
N ALA A 98 23.89 15.22 -10.96
CA ALA A 98 23.39 14.26 -10.00
C ALA A 98 24.29 13.03 -9.95
N GLY A 99 24.77 12.70 -8.75
CA GLY A 99 25.56 11.51 -8.48
C GLY A 99 24.76 10.45 -7.70
N PRO A 100 25.06 9.15 -7.90
CA PRO A 100 24.42 8.08 -7.15
C PRO A 100 24.89 8.07 -5.70
N ALA A 101 23.96 8.10 -4.75
CA ALA A 101 24.22 8.01 -3.33
C ALA A 101 23.16 7.13 -2.64
N ALA A 102 23.42 6.77 -1.38
CA ALA A 102 22.48 6.07 -0.54
C ALA A 102 22.49 6.64 0.87
N VAL A 103 21.32 6.87 1.44
CA VAL A 103 21.17 7.24 2.85
C VAL A 103 21.51 6.02 3.70
N VAL A 104 22.38 6.19 4.68
CA VAL A 104 22.81 5.13 5.60
C VAL A 104 22.46 5.42 7.04
N GLU A 105 22.34 6.69 7.43
CA GLU A 105 21.97 7.12 8.78
C GLU A 105 21.14 8.41 8.68
N THR A 106 20.19 8.59 9.57
CA THR A 106 19.40 9.82 9.75
C THR A 106 18.98 9.95 11.21
N ASP A 107 18.86 11.18 11.69
CA ASP A 107 18.38 11.51 13.05
C ASP A 107 16.88 11.26 13.21
N ASP A 108 16.08 11.57 12.19
CA ASP A 108 14.64 11.24 12.12
C ASP A 108 14.29 10.86 10.67
N PRO A 109 13.74 9.65 10.42
CA PRO A 109 13.38 9.22 9.06
C PRO A 109 12.23 10.02 8.44
N THR A 110 11.44 10.77 9.23
CA THR A 110 10.27 11.52 8.75
C THR A 110 10.54 13.02 8.59
N VAL A 111 11.41 13.58 9.41
CA VAL A 111 11.78 15.01 9.39
C VAL A 111 13.28 15.11 9.72
N PRO A 112 14.15 14.60 8.86
CA PRO A 112 15.57 14.60 9.12
C PRO A 112 16.13 16.03 9.15
N THR A 113 16.97 16.32 10.13
CA THR A 113 17.82 17.51 10.18
C THR A 113 19.28 17.16 9.93
N GLU A 114 19.66 15.90 10.13
CA GLU A 114 20.97 15.36 9.81
C GLU A 114 20.84 14.05 9.03
N VAL A 115 21.59 13.93 7.94
CA VAL A 115 21.62 12.74 7.07
C VAL A 115 23.05 12.36 6.75
N VAL A 116 23.39 11.08 6.88
CA VAL A 116 24.66 10.53 6.39
C VAL A 116 24.42 9.71 5.14
N ILE A 117 25.13 10.03 4.07
CA ILE A 117 25.06 9.31 2.81
C ILE A 117 26.38 8.61 2.48
N VAL A 118 26.27 7.55 1.69
CA VAL A 118 27.39 6.94 0.97
C VAL A 118 27.32 7.36 -0.49
N GLU A 119 28.31 8.10 -0.95
CA GLU A 119 28.48 8.50 -2.35
C GLU A 119 29.37 7.54 -3.11
N ARG A 120 29.22 7.50 -4.42
CA ARG A 120 30.05 6.74 -5.36
C ARG A 120 30.58 7.63 -6.46
N THR A 121 31.75 7.28 -7.01
CA THR A 121 32.33 7.99 -8.16
C THR A 121 31.42 7.91 -9.38
N GLY A 122 31.55 8.90 -10.28
CA GLY A 122 30.86 8.96 -11.55
C GLY A 122 31.23 7.81 -12.52
N SER A 123 30.92 8.00 -13.80
CA SER A 123 31.16 6.97 -14.84
C SER A 123 32.65 6.72 -15.10
N ASP A 124 33.47 7.74 -14.94
CA ASP A 124 34.92 7.71 -15.14
C ASP A 124 35.72 7.08 -13.97
N GLY A 125 35.05 6.86 -12.83
CA GLY A 125 35.65 6.26 -11.62
C GLY A 125 36.59 7.19 -10.84
N ASN A 126 36.73 8.45 -11.24
CA ASN A 126 37.61 9.41 -10.57
C ASN A 126 36.99 9.94 -9.27
N THR A 127 37.82 10.10 -8.25
CA THR A 127 37.44 10.76 -6.99
C THR A 127 37.37 12.28 -7.16
N PHE A 128 36.59 12.95 -6.32
CA PHE A 128 36.35 14.38 -6.38
C PHE A 128 36.18 14.97 -4.97
N GLN A 129 36.29 16.29 -4.84
CA GLN A 129 36.20 17.00 -3.56
C GLN A 129 34.88 17.74 -3.36
N GLN A 130 34.12 17.98 -4.44
CA GLN A 130 32.85 18.68 -4.37
C GLN A 130 31.92 17.99 -3.40
N LEU A 131 31.14 18.77 -2.65
CA LEU A 131 30.10 18.30 -1.72
C LEU A 131 28.71 18.55 -2.30
N PRO A 132 27.75 17.68 -2.05
CA PRO A 132 26.38 17.89 -2.51
C PRO A 132 25.72 19.01 -1.71
N PHE A 133 24.91 19.82 -2.40
CA PHE A 133 24.08 20.84 -1.78
C PHE A 133 22.65 20.37 -1.50
N ALA A 134 22.24 19.26 -2.11
CA ALA A 134 20.92 18.68 -1.89
C ALA A 134 20.93 17.17 -2.15
N LEU A 135 19.90 16.48 -1.59
CA LEU A 135 19.58 15.11 -1.91
C LEU A 135 18.17 15.05 -2.52
N ALA A 136 18.02 14.32 -3.59
CA ALA A 136 16.75 14.09 -4.25
C ALA A 136 16.46 12.58 -4.38
N PRO A 137 15.19 12.17 -4.59
CA PRO A 137 14.85 10.76 -4.80
C PRO A 137 15.75 10.10 -5.85
N GLY A 138 16.21 8.89 -5.57
CA GLY A 138 16.99 8.09 -6.51
C GLY A 138 16.16 7.56 -7.68
N PRO A 139 16.79 6.92 -8.68
CA PRO A 139 16.08 6.47 -9.86
C PRO A 139 15.03 5.42 -9.51
N PRO A 140 13.88 5.39 -10.23
CA PRO A 140 12.88 4.34 -10.08
C PRO A 140 13.50 2.96 -10.26
N VAL A 141 12.90 1.97 -9.60
CA VAL A 141 13.31 0.56 -9.76
C VAL A 141 13.14 0.16 -11.24
N PRO A 142 14.17 -0.44 -11.88
CA PRO A 142 14.07 -0.82 -13.29
C PRO A 142 12.90 -1.75 -13.57
N THR A 143 12.06 -1.40 -14.55
CA THR A 143 10.82 -2.13 -14.90
C THR A 143 10.99 -3.01 -16.15
N THR A 144 12.20 -3.36 -16.53
CA THR A 144 12.51 -4.11 -17.76
C THR A 144 11.74 -5.43 -17.83
N ALA A 145 11.81 -6.27 -16.80
CA ALA A 145 11.12 -7.57 -16.78
C ALA A 145 9.58 -7.41 -16.90
N LEU A 146 9.00 -6.42 -16.23
CA LEU A 146 7.57 -6.12 -16.32
C LEU A 146 7.18 -5.72 -17.74
N ARG A 147 7.96 -4.83 -18.36
CA ARG A 147 7.73 -4.35 -19.74
C ARG A 147 7.86 -5.47 -20.77
N GLU A 148 8.90 -6.31 -20.66
CA GLU A 148 9.13 -7.45 -21.53
C GLU A 148 8.00 -8.50 -21.42
N SER A 149 7.52 -8.78 -20.20
CA SER A 149 6.38 -9.68 -19.99
C SER A 149 5.10 -9.14 -20.62
N ILE A 150 4.78 -7.85 -20.42
CA ILE A 150 3.62 -7.19 -21.05
C ILE A 150 3.74 -7.23 -22.58
N GLU A 151 4.91 -6.91 -23.12
CA GLU A 151 5.16 -6.93 -24.58
C GLU A 151 4.96 -8.34 -25.16
N SER A 152 5.55 -9.35 -24.52
CA SER A 152 5.41 -10.76 -24.93
C SER A 152 3.94 -11.21 -24.89
N THR A 153 3.20 -10.81 -23.86
CA THR A 153 1.77 -11.13 -23.72
C THR A 153 0.94 -10.45 -24.80
N ALA A 154 1.18 -9.16 -25.04
CA ALA A 154 0.48 -8.42 -26.09
C ALA A 154 0.78 -8.97 -27.50
N ALA A 155 2.02 -9.34 -27.78
CA ALA A 155 2.42 -9.97 -29.04
C ALA A 155 1.74 -11.33 -29.26
N ALA A 156 1.68 -12.17 -28.21
CA ALA A 156 1.00 -13.47 -28.28
C ALA A 156 -0.50 -13.34 -28.59
N VAL A 157 -1.18 -12.37 -27.95
CA VAL A 157 -2.60 -12.11 -28.23
C VAL A 157 -2.80 -11.55 -29.64
N ALA A 158 -1.92 -10.64 -30.09
CA ALA A 158 -2.01 -10.06 -31.43
C ALA A 158 -1.80 -11.10 -32.54
N SER A 159 -0.87 -12.04 -32.35
CA SER A 159 -0.59 -13.11 -33.33
C SER A 159 -1.73 -14.12 -33.46
N GLY A 160 -2.58 -14.28 -32.44
CA GLY A 160 -3.76 -15.14 -32.45
C GLY A 160 -5.02 -14.48 -33.02
N SER A 161 -4.98 -13.17 -33.32
CA SER A 161 -6.16 -12.41 -33.79
C SER A 161 -6.72 -12.97 -35.10
N PRO A 162 -8.07 -13.06 -35.26
CA PRO A 162 -9.11 -12.52 -34.38
C PRO A 162 -9.50 -13.40 -33.18
N GLN A 163 -8.96 -14.58 -33.03
CA GLN A 163 -9.26 -15.49 -31.94
C GLN A 163 -8.44 -15.09 -30.69
N LEU A 164 -9.16 -14.75 -29.62
CA LEU A 164 -8.52 -14.45 -28.34
C LEU A 164 -8.20 -15.75 -27.58
N PRO A 165 -7.04 -15.84 -26.92
CA PRO A 165 -6.70 -17.02 -26.14
C PRO A 165 -7.61 -17.16 -24.92
N SER A 166 -7.97 -18.40 -24.57
CA SER A 166 -8.73 -18.73 -23.36
C SER A 166 -7.78 -18.86 -22.19
N THR A 167 -7.46 -17.75 -21.53
CA THR A 167 -6.57 -17.67 -20.37
C THR A 167 -7.20 -16.89 -19.24
N ALA A 168 -6.72 -17.12 -18.00
CA ALA A 168 -7.17 -16.39 -16.83
C ALA A 168 -7.07 -14.86 -17.01
N LEU A 169 -5.97 -14.38 -17.59
CA LEU A 169 -5.79 -12.97 -17.89
C LEU A 169 -6.87 -12.42 -18.82
N MET A 170 -7.21 -13.16 -19.88
CA MET A 170 -8.20 -12.67 -20.84
C MET A 170 -9.60 -12.63 -20.25
N ASP A 171 -9.93 -13.57 -19.37
CA ASP A 171 -11.20 -13.55 -18.64
C ASP A 171 -11.30 -12.33 -17.72
N VAL A 172 -10.21 -11.98 -17.01
CA VAL A 172 -10.14 -10.73 -16.21
C VAL A 172 -10.30 -9.50 -17.09
N LEU A 173 -9.53 -9.37 -18.18
CA LEU A 173 -9.57 -8.20 -19.05
C LEU A 173 -10.92 -7.99 -19.75
N LEU A 174 -11.62 -9.06 -20.05
CA LEU A 174 -12.93 -9.08 -20.69
C LEU A 174 -14.09 -9.13 -19.69
N ARG A 175 -13.80 -9.13 -18.38
CA ARG A 175 -14.78 -9.24 -17.29
C ARG A 175 -15.72 -10.44 -17.45
N ARG A 176 -15.22 -11.55 -18.01
CA ARG A 176 -15.97 -12.78 -18.12
C ARG A 176 -16.10 -13.44 -16.76
N PRO A 177 -17.21 -14.13 -16.46
CA PRO A 177 -17.26 -15.01 -15.29
C PRO A 177 -16.13 -16.05 -15.34
N PRO A 178 -15.64 -16.53 -14.18
CA PRO A 178 -14.67 -17.62 -14.10
C PRO A 178 -15.16 -18.84 -14.90
N ARG A 179 -14.27 -19.42 -15.71
CA ARG A 179 -14.54 -20.67 -16.41
C ARG A 179 -14.19 -21.83 -15.51
N THR A 180 -15.12 -22.77 -15.37
CA THR A 180 -14.95 -24.01 -14.60
C THR A 180 -14.94 -25.21 -15.54
N ARG A 181 -14.19 -26.25 -15.20
CA ARG A 181 -14.12 -27.52 -15.97
C ARG A 181 -15.48 -28.24 -15.97
N SER A 182 -16.17 -28.17 -14.84
CA SER A 182 -17.50 -28.77 -14.71
C SER A 182 -18.60 -27.97 -15.41
N GLY A 183 -18.39 -26.71 -15.74
CA GLY A 183 -19.40 -25.77 -16.21
C GLY A 183 -20.43 -25.38 -15.13
N ALA A 184 -20.24 -25.80 -13.88
CA ALA A 184 -21.11 -25.46 -12.77
C ALA A 184 -20.89 -24.03 -12.25
N ALA A 185 -21.88 -23.49 -11.57
CA ALA A 185 -21.74 -22.25 -10.82
C ALA A 185 -20.76 -22.43 -9.64
N LEU A 186 -20.15 -21.32 -9.19
CA LEU A 186 -19.25 -21.33 -8.04
C LEU A 186 -19.96 -21.88 -6.79
N PRO A 187 -19.35 -22.83 -6.05
CA PRO A 187 -19.96 -23.39 -4.85
C PRO A 187 -20.18 -22.32 -3.77
N ARG A 188 -21.26 -22.46 -2.99
CA ARG A 188 -21.62 -21.52 -1.93
C ARG A 188 -22.19 -22.27 -0.74
N SER A 189 -21.32 -22.57 0.20
CA SER A 189 -21.67 -23.15 1.50
C SER A 189 -21.59 -22.10 2.61
N SER A 190 -21.52 -22.54 3.86
CA SER A 190 -21.28 -21.66 5.01
C SER A 190 -19.79 -21.44 5.31
N ASP A 191 -18.90 -22.17 4.62
CA ASP A 191 -17.44 -22.09 4.83
C ASP A 191 -16.72 -21.54 3.58
N PRO A 192 -16.26 -20.28 3.61
CA PRO A 192 -15.56 -19.69 2.49
C PRO A 192 -14.25 -20.40 2.09
N VAL A 193 -13.57 -21.07 3.03
CA VAL A 193 -12.32 -21.80 2.73
C VAL A 193 -12.62 -22.96 1.81
N THR A 194 -13.58 -23.81 2.19
CA THR A 194 -14.02 -24.96 1.38
C THR A 194 -14.54 -24.54 0.02
N ASP A 195 -15.36 -23.47 -0.03
CA ASP A 195 -15.93 -22.98 -1.28
C ASP A 195 -14.86 -22.48 -2.25
N ILE A 196 -13.91 -21.66 -1.77
CA ILE A 196 -12.83 -21.09 -2.59
C ILE A 196 -11.87 -22.19 -3.05
N ALA A 197 -11.51 -23.16 -2.17
CA ALA A 197 -10.66 -24.29 -2.54
C ALA A 197 -11.31 -25.16 -3.64
N ALA A 198 -12.57 -25.52 -3.47
CA ALA A 198 -13.33 -26.28 -4.46
C ALA A 198 -13.45 -25.54 -5.79
N ALA A 199 -13.74 -24.22 -5.75
CA ALA A 199 -13.80 -23.40 -6.95
C ALA A 199 -12.43 -23.32 -7.64
N ALA A 200 -11.33 -23.15 -6.90
CA ALA A 200 -9.97 -23.10 -7.45
C ALA A 200 -9.61 -24.41 -8.16
N LEU A 201 -9.96 -25.55 -7.58
CA LEU A 201 -9.74 -26.87 -8.17
C LEU A 201 -10.54 -27.09 -9.47
N ASP A 202 -11.69 -26.46 -9.62
CA ASP A 202 -12.53 -26.58 -10.82
C ASP A 202 -12.22 -25.54 -11.90
N LEU A 203 -11.29 -24.60 -11.68
CA LEU A 203 -10.92 -23.60 -12.69
C LEU A 203 -10.33 -24.25 -13.96
N ASP A 204 -10.75 -23.73 -15.11
CA ASP A 204 -10.22 -24.10 -16.44
C ASP A 204 -9.39 -22.95 -17.03
N SER A 205 -8.13 -22.83 -16.62
CA SER A 205 -7.22 -21.76 -17.05
C SER A 205 -7.87 -20.38 -16.90
N SER A 206 -8.48 -20.13 -15.74
CA SER A 206 -9.31 -18.96 -15.48
C SER A 206 -8.92 -18.29 -14.16
N TYR A 207 -9.74 -17.37 -13.67
CA TYR A 207 -9.49 -16.65 -12.43
C TYR A 207 -10.61 -16.91 -11.41
N LEU A 208 -10.31 -16.60 -10.16
CA LEU A 208 -11.27 -16.47 -9.09
C LEU A 208 -11.04 -15.14 -8.36
N ALA A 209 -12.07 -14.36 -8.12
CA ALA A 209 -11.96 -13.11 -7.38
C ALA A 209 -12.58 -13.26 -5.98
N VAL A 210 -11.89 -12.74 -4.97
CA VAL A 210 -12.34 -12.73 -3.58
C VAL A 210 -12.28 -11.30 -3.05
N HIS A 211 -13.45 -10.68 -2.95
CA HIS A 211 -13.61 -9.36 -2.35
C HIS A 211 -13.78 -9.54 -0.84
N GLY A 212 -12.81 -9.12 -0.08
CA GLY A 212 -12.81 -9.19 1.38
C GLY A 212 -12.70 -7.82 2.02
N PRO A 213 -13.80 -7.28 2.54
CA PRO A 213 -13.80 -6.06 3.34
C PRO A 213 -12.86 -6.10 4.56
N PRO A 214 -12.66 -4.96 5.26
CA PRO A 214 -11.80 -4.91 6.43
C PRO A 214 -12.24 -5.87 7.53
N GLY A 215 -11.28 -6.64 8.06
CA GLY A 215 -11.52 -7.55 9.18
C GLY A 215 -12.25 -8.85 8.82
N THR A 216 -12.48 -9.16 7.54
CA THR A 216 -13.16 -10.39 7.12
C THR A 216 -12.26 -11.62 7.07
N GLY A 217 -10.97 -11.48 7.40
CA GLY A 217 -10.05 -12.61 7.44
C GLY A 217 -9.52 -13.04 6.07
N LYS A 218 -9.37 -12.12 5.12
CA LYS A 218 -8.77 -12.39 3.79
C LYS A 218 -7.54 -13.28 3.87
N THR A 219 -6.51 -12.82 4.57
CA THR A 219 -5.23 -13.53 4.72
C THR A 219 -5.41 -14.90 5.40
N TYR A 220 -6.29 -14.98 6.39
CA TYR A 220 -6.63 -16.24 7.08
C TYR A 220 -7.27 -17.25 6.12
N THR A 221 -8.25 -16.80 5.32
CA THR A 221 -8.94 -17.64 4.33
C THR A 221 -7.97 -18.08 3.23
N ALA A 222 -7.23 -17.13 2.64
CA ALA A 222 -6.24 -17.44 1.60
C ALA A 222 -5.16 -18.41 2.08
N ALA A 223 -4.64 -18.22 3.30
CA ALA A 223 -3.61 -19.09 3.86
C ALA A 223 -4.09 -20.55 3.98
N ARG A 224 -5.34 -20.77 4.39
CA ARG A 224 -5.93 -22.12 4.48
C ARG A 224 -6.20 -22.74 3.12
N VAL A 225 -6.76 -21.97 2.19
CA VAL A 225 -6.95 -22.42 0.80
C VAL A 225 -5.61 -22.82 0.19
N ILE A 226 -4.58 -22.00 0.34
CA ILE A 226 -3.23 -22.31 -0.18
C ILE A 226 -2.67 -23.58 0.48
N ALA A 227 -2.76 -23.69 1.80
CA ALA A 227 -2.26 -24.86 2.52
C ALA A 227 -2.96 -26.14 2.05
N GLU A 228 -4.29 -26.14 1.93
CA GLU A 228 -5.08 -27.27 1.41
C GLU A 228 -4.68 -27.66 -0.02
N LEU A 229 -4.61 -26.69 -0.94
CA LEU A 229 -4.22 -26.95 -2.33
C LEU A 229 -2.80 -27.52 -2.46
N VAL A 230 -1.88 -27.11 -1.60
CA VAL A 230 -0.52 -27.63 -1.60
C VAL A 230 -0.43 -29.02 -0.96
N THR A 231 -1.04 -29.22 0.21
CA THR A 231 -0.92 -30.48 0.95
C THR A 231 -1.72 -31.61 0.31
N GLU A 232 -2.96 -31.34 -0.11
CA GLU A 232 -3.87 -32.39 -0.62
C GLU A 232 -3.76 -32.59 -2.11
N HIS A 233 -3.31 -31.56 -2.87
CA HIS A 233 -3.32 -31.58 -4.32
C HIS A 233 -1.94 -31.33 -4.96
N ALA A 234 -0.90 -31.14 -4.16
CA ALA A 234 0.48 -30.87 -4.56
C ALA A 234 0.61 -29.68 -5.57
N TRP A 235 -0.23 -28.65 -5.41
CA TRP A 235 -0.19 -27.48 -6.27
C TRP A 235 1.06 -26.63 -6.04
N ARG A 236 1.56 -26.04 -7.10
CA ARG A 236 2.64 -25.06 -7.10
C ARG A 236 2.00 -23.67 -7.14
N ILE A 237 2.14 -22.91 -6.06
CA ILE A 237 1.43 -21.64 -5.87
C ILE A 237 2.41 -20.50 -5.78
N GLY A 238 2.15 -19.41 -6.52
CA GLY A 238 2.82 -18.13 -6.35
C GLY A 238 2.00 -17.18 -5.49
N VAL A 239 2.66 -16.40 -4.64
CA VAL A 239 2.06 -15.30 -3.87
C VAL A 239 2.73 -14.00 -4.26
N VAL A 240 1.96 -13.07 -4.82
CA VAL A 240 2.44 -11.74 -5.24
C VAL A 240 1.61 -10.64 -4.60
N ALA A 241 2.27 -9.56 -4.18
CA ALA A 241 1.63 -8.34 -3.71
C ALA A 241 2.50 -7.12 -4.05
N GLN A 242 2.00 -5.93 -3.74
CA GLN A 242 2.72 -4.65 -3.91
C GLN A 242 3.95 -4.54 -3.00
N SER A 243 3.87 -5.09 -1.77
CA SER A 243 4.93 -4.98 -0.77
C SER A 243 5.44 -6.34 -0.32
N HIS A 244 6.72 -6.40 0.04
CA HIS A 244 7.31 -7.59 0.65
C HIS A 244 6.61 -7.98 1.96
N ALA A 245 6.25 -7.00 2.80
CA ALA A 245 5.56 -7.24 4.06
C ALA A 245 4.20 -7.94 3.88
N THR A 246 3.43 -7.57 2.86
CA THR A 246 2.15 -8.25 2.54
C THR A 246 2.38 -9.70 2.14
N VAL A 247 3.36 -9.96 1.26
CA VAL A 247 3.73 -11.32 0.85
C VAL A 247 4.17 -12.13 2.06
N GLU A 248 5.07 -11.60 2.90
CA GLU A 248 5.59 -12.25 4.10
C GLU A 248 4.50 -12.60 5.10
N ASN A 249 3.56 -11.69 5.32
CA ASN A 249 2.40 -11.93 6.19
C ASN A 249 1.52 -13.10 5.70
N LEU A 250 1.31 -13.20 4.38
CA LEU A 250 0.54 -14.34 3.84
C LEU A 250 1.34 -15.64 3.92
N LEU A 251 2.66 -15.64 3.65
CA LEU A 251 3.51 -16.83 3.79
C LEU A 251 3.55 -17.33 5.24
N GLU A 252 3.68 -16.43 6.24
CA GLU A 252 3.57 -16.79 7.66
C GLU A 252 2.20 -17.37 8.00
N GLY A 253 1.15 -16.81 7.40
CA GLY A 253 -0.21 -17.36 7.52
C GLY A 253 -0.33 -18.77 6.99
N VAL A 254 0.26 -19.05 5.83
CA VAL A 254 0.24 -20.38 5.18
C VAL A 254 0.99 -21.41 6.04
N ILE A 255 2.16 -21.08 6.58
CA ILE A 255 2.90 -21.94 7.51
C ILE A 255 2.10 -22.16 8.80
N SER A 256 1.45 -21.11 9.31
CA SER A 256 0.59 -21.22 10.51
C SER A 256 -0.68 -22.03 10.26
N ALA A 257 -1.12 -22.16 9.01
CA ALA A 257 -2.22 -23.03 8.58
C ALA A 257 -1.81 -24.52 8.48
N GLY A 258 -0.52 -24.84 8.67
CA GLY A 258 -0.02 -26.21 8.75
C GLY A 258 0.90 -26.65 7.61
N LEU A 259 1.21 -25.77 6.64
CA LEU A 259 2.15 -26.11 5.57
C LEU A 259 3.59 -26.19 6.12
N ASP A 260 4.34 -27.19 5.66
CA ASP A 260 5.75 -27.34 6.02
C ASP A 260 6.57 -26.12 5.53
N PRO A 261 7.33 -25.45 6.42
CA PRO A 261 8.24 -24.37 6.03
C PRO A 261 9.20 -24.73 4.90
N GLY A 262 9.55 -26.02 4.75
CA GLY A 262 10.36 -26.55 3.66
C GLY A 262 9.70 -26.47 2.29
N GLN A 263 8.38 -26.32 2.22
CA GLN A 263 7.61 -26.14 0.99
C GLN A 263 7.33 -24.67 0.67
N VAL A 264 7.82 -23.73 1.49
CA VAL A 264 7.61 -22.29 1.31
C VAL A 264 8.94 -21.60 1.08
N ALA A 265 9.05 -20.79 0.01
CA ALA A 265 10.29 -20.08 -0.29
C ALA A 265 10.06 -18.62 -0.71
N LYS A 266 11.02 -17.77 -0.37
CA LYS A 266 11.03 -16.36 -0.76
C LYS A 266 12.45 -15.84 -0.85
N LYS A 267 12.69 -14.94 -1.82
CA LYS A 267 13.91 -14.16 -1.88
C LYS A 267 14.00 -13.22 -0.68
N PRO A 268 15.15 -13.17 0.04
CA PRO A 268 15.30 -12.26 1.15
C PRO A 268 15.15 -10.80 0.72
N HIS A 269 14.51 -10.02 1.56
CA HIS A 269 14.43 -8.58 1.47
C HIS A 269 14.82 -8.02 2.84
N ASP A 270 15.80 -7.15 2.87
CA ASP A 270 16.44 -6.64 4.09
C ASP A 270 16.96 -7.77 4.99
N HIS A 271 16.94 -7.58 6.29
CA HIS A 271 17.38 -8.56 7.30
C HIS A 271 16.22 -9.35 7.91
N THR A 272 15.04 -9.34 7.28
CA THR A 272 13.85 -10.03 7.80
C THR A 272 14.00 -11.54 7.61
N ALA A 273 14.12 -12.26 8.69
CA ALA A 273 14.10 -13.72 8.71
C ALA A 273 12.67 -14.20 8.96
N GLY A 274 12.08 -14.93 8.00
CA GLY A 274 10.81 -15.63 8.17
C GLY A 274 11.01 -17.12 8.42
N ARG A 275 9.91 -17.85 8.68
CA ARG A 275 9.94 -19.30 8.84
C ARG A 275 10.12 -20.07 7.52
N TRP A 276 9.99 -19.40 6.37
CA TRP A 276 10.18 -19.98 5.03
C TRP A 276 11.66 -20.13 4.66
N GLN A 277 11.94 -20.88 3.59
CA GLN A 277 13.27 -20.97 3.01
C GLN A 277 13.65 -19.66 2.33
N SER A 278 14.79 -19.08 2.75
CA SER A 278 15.38 -17.91 2.11
C SER A 278 16.26 -18.37 0.94
N ILE A 279 15.81 -18.16 -0.30
CA ILE A 279 16.51 -18.57 -1.53
C ILE A 279 16.75 -17.38 -2.43
N ASP A 280 17.80 -17.44 -3.28
CA ASP A 280 17.99 -16.42 -4.30
C ASP A 280 16.90 -16.51 -5.38
N GLY A 281 16.55 -15.36 -5.99
CA GLY A 281 15.52 -15.35 -7.03
C GLY A 281 15.86 -16.21 -8.26
N SER A 282 17.12 -16.52 -8.51
CA SER A 282 17.56 -17.46 -9.56
C SER A 282 17.23 -18.92 -9.24
N GLN A 283 16.98 -19.26 -7.98
CA GLN A 283 16.67 -20.62 -7.52
C GLN A 283 15.16 -20.94 -7.54
N TYR A 284 14.29 -19.97 -7.83
CA TYR A 284 12.83 -20.22 -7.88
C TYR A 284 12.47 -21.32 -8.89
N THR A 285 13.06 -21.32 -10.08
CA THR A 285 12.78 -22.35 -11.09
C THR A 285 13.13 -23.76 -10.58
N GLU A 286 14.26 -23.92 -9.90
CA GLU A 286 14.69 -25.18 -9.32
C GLU A 286 13.77 -25.60 -8.17
N PHE A 287 13.46 -24.69 -7.27
CA PHE A 287 12.57 -24.94 -6.14
C PHE A 287 11.17 -25.40 -6.60
N ILE A 288 10.56 -24.73 -7.59
CA ILE A 288 9.27 -25.10 -8.17
C ILE A 288 9.31 -26.50 -8.79
N ARG A 289 10.42 -26.86 -9.45
CA ARG A 289 10.56 -28.15 -10.12
C ARG A 289 10.75 -29.29 -9.11
N ASP A 290 11.57 -29.08 -8.09
CA ASP A 290 12.10 -30.13 -7.23
C ASP A 290 11.26 -30.36 -5.95
N THR A 291 10.34 -29.43 -5.63
CA THR A 291 9.44 -29.53 -4.48
C THR A 291 8.03 -29.95 -4.90
N ALA A 292 7.60 -31.11 -4.44
CA ALA A 292 6.23 -31.61 -4.70
C ALA A 292 5.22 -30.79 -3.89
N GLY A 293 4.47 -29.94 -4.57
CA GLY A 293 3.60 -28.95 -3.92
C GLY A 293 4.41 -27.88 -3.17
N CYS A 294 4.31 -26.62 -3.59
CA CYS A 294 5.12 -25.56 -2.98
C CYS A 294 4.47 -24.20 -3.09
N VAL A 295 4.94 -23.26 -2.25
CA VAL A 295 4.58 -21.85 -2.31
C VAL A 295 5.84 -21.02 -2.49
N ILE A 296 5.83 -20.13 -3.49
CA ILE A 296 6.87 -19.10 -3.64
C ILE A 296 6.28 -17.71 -3.46
N GLY A 297 6.94 -16.85 -2.69
CA GLY A 297 6.55 -15.46 -2.49
C GLY A 297 7.46 -14.49 -3.22
N GLY A 298 6.90 -13.42 -3.80
CA GLY A 298 7.68 -12.41 -4.49
C GLY A 298 6.89 -11.16 -4.86
N THR A 299 7.56 -10.21 -5.48
CA THR A 299 6.95 -9.02 -6.07
C THR A 299 6.64 -9.23 -7.55
N ALA A 300 5.99 -8.25 -8.18
CA ALA A 300 5.70 -8.29 -9.62
C ALA A 300 6.97 -8.49 -10.47
N TRP A 301 8.10 -7.95 -10.03
CA TRP A 301 9.41 -8.12 -10.70
C TRP A 301 9.92 -9.57 -10.74
N ASP A 302 9.57 -10.36 -9.72
CA ASP A 302 9.97 -11.76 -9.66
C ASP A 302 9.11 -12.61 -10.61
N PHE A 303 7.79 -12.45 -10.56
CA PHE A 303 6.84 -13.22 -11.37
C PHE A 303 6.78 -12.80 -12.85
N ALA A 304 7.13 -11.56 -13.18
CA ALA A 304 7.26 -11.14 -14.57
C ALA A 304 8.58 -11.59 -15.23
N ASN A 305 9.56 -12.04 -14.45
CA ASN A 305 10.85 -12.50 -14.96
C ASN A 305 10.81 -13.99 -15.26
N GLY A 306 10.66 -14.35 -16.54
CA GLY A 306 10.59 -15.75 -16.99
C GLY A 306 11.84 -16.60 -16.70
N ASN A 307 12.99 -15.99 -16.37
CA ASN A 307 14.17 -16.72 -15.92
C ASN A 307 14.11 -17.10 -14.44
N ARG A 308 13.25 -16.41 -13.64
CA ARG A 308 12.98 -16.73 -12.24
C ARG A 308 11.78 -17.65 -12.10
N VAL A 309 10.66 -17.24 -12.69
CA VAL A 309 9.41 -17.99 -12.67
C VAL A 309 8.98 -18.23 -14.13
N PRO A 310 9.23 -19.41 -14.67
CA PRO A 310 8.87 -19.74 -16.06
C PRO A 310 7.36 -19.62 -16.30
N LYS A 311 6.97 -19.31 -17.55
CA LYS A 311 5.56 -19.25 -17.95
C LYS A 311 4.85 -20.56 -17.65
N ALA A 312 3.63 -20.46 -17.09
CA ALA A 312 2.76 -21.56 -16.70
C ALA A 312 3.46 -22.64 -15.82
N SER A 313 4.49 -22.25 -15.07
CA SER A 313 5.15 -23.16 -14.11
C SER A 313 4.37 -23.30 -12.80
N LEU A 314 3.42 -22.42 -12.53
CA LEU A 314 2.55 -22.43 -11.36
C LEU A 314 1.12 -22.86 -11.75
N ASP A 315 0.48 -23.61 -10.87
CA ASP A 315 -0.92 -23.99 -11.00
C ASP A 315 -1.84 -22.80 -10.65
N LEU A 316 -1.43 -21.97 -9.66
CA LEU A 316 -2.16 -20.78 -9.21
C LEU A 316 -1.19 -19.64 -8.90
N LEU A 317 -1.54 -18.42 -9.29
CA LEU A 317 -0.93 -17.19 -8.78
C LEU A 317 -1.96 -16.43 -7.94
N VAL A 318 -1.67 -16.29 -6.65
CA VAL A 318 -2.45 -15.49 -5.70
C VAL A 318 -1.93 -14.06 -5.74
N ILE A 319 -2.77 -13.12 -6.16
CA ILE A 319 -2.50 -11.69 -6.13
C ILE A 319 -3.18 -11.14 -4.85
N ASP A 320 -2.39 -10.96 -3.80
CA ASP A 320 -2.89 -10.37 -2.56
C ASP A 320 -2.90 -8.85 -2.66
N GLU A 321 -3.84 -8.22 -1.97
CA GLU A 321 -4.18 -6.80 -2.13
C GLU A 321 -4.48 -6.42 -3.59
N ALA A 322 -5.24 -7.27 -4.30
CA ALA A 322 -5.63 -7.06 -5.70
C ALA A 322 -6.51 -5.80 -5.92
N GLY A 323 -7.01 -5.18 -4.84
CA GLY A 323 -7.60 -3.84 -4.83
C GLY A 323 -6.59 -2.71 -5.06
N GLN A 324 -5.29 -3.00 -4.93
CA GLN A 324 -4.19 -2.06 -5.18
C GLN A 324 -3.24 -2.53 -6.28
N PHE A 325 -3.43 -3.72 -6.83
CA PHE A 325 -2.57 -4.29 -7.86
C PHE A 325 -3.14 -3.98 -9.24
N CYS A 326 -2.52 -3.04 -9.96
CA CYS A 326 -3.04 -2.52 -11.22
C CYS A 326 -3.10 -3.57 -12.33
N LEU A 327 -3.98 -3.34 -13.32
CA LEU A 327 -4.11 -4.22 -14.48
C LEU A 327 -2.81 -4.38 -15.26
N ALA A 328 -2.00 -3.32 -15.41
CA ALA A 328 -0.71 -3.43 -16.09
C ALA A 328 0.22 -4.44 -15.41
N ASN A 329 0.32 -4.40 -14.08
CA ASN A 329 1.10 -5.38 -13.33
C ASN A 329 0.45 -6.77 -13.35
N THR A 330 -0.88 -6.86 -13.32
CA THR A 330 -1.60 -8.13 -13.48
C THR A 330 -1.29 -8.77 -14.84
N ILE A 331 -1.27 -7.98 -15.92
CA ILE A 331 -0.84 -8.45 -17.27
C ILE A 331 0.60 -8.96 -17.24
N ALA A 332 1.48 -8.28 -16.49
CA ALA A 332 2.88 -8.68 -16.42
C ALA A 332 3.11 -10.02 -15.71
N VAL A 333 2.37 -10.27 -14.61
CA VAL A 333 2.60 -11.45 -13.76
C VAL A 333 1.75 -12.67 -14.14
N ALA A 334 0.58 -12.45 -14.76
CA ALA A 334 -0.36 -13.53 -15.11
C ALA A 334 0.26 -14.69 -15.91
N PRO A 335 1.22 -14.47 -16.83
CA PRO A 335 1.85 -15.58 -17.56
C PRO A 335 2.57 -16.61 -16.71
N ALA A 336 2.91 -16.31 -15.46
CA ALA A 336 3.60 -17.24 -14.56
C ALA A 336 2.76 -18.44 -14.14
N ALA A 337 1.42 -18.33 -14.19
CA ALA A 337 0.51 -19.36 -13.71
C ALA A 337 -0.60 -19.70 -14.71
N THR A 338 -1.21 -20.87 -14.51
CA THR A 338 -2.38 -21.32 -15.27
C THR A 338 -3.64 -20.60 -14.80
N ASN A 339 -3.83 -20.47 -13.48
CA ASN A 339 -4.99 -19.83 -12.86
C ASN A 339 -4.57 -18.64 -12.00
N LEU A 340 -5.50 -17.70 -11.76
CA LEU A 340 -5.32 -16.53 -10.90
C LEU A 340 -6.32 -16.56 -9.75
N LEU A 341 -5.87 -16.21 -8.54
CA LEU A 341 -6.72 -15.86 -7.40
C LEU A 341 -6.47 -14.39 -7.05
N LEU A 342 -7.48 -13.56 -7.25
CA LEU A 342 -7.44 -12.13 -6.96
C LEU A 342 -8.07 -11.88 -5.59
N LEU A 343 -7.25 -11.55 -4.59
CA LEU A 343 -7.69 -11.36 -3.21
C LEU A 343 -7.47 -9.90 -2.80
N GLY A 344 -8.50 -9.20 -2.34
CA GLY A 344 -8.33 -7.80 -1.97
C GLY A 344 -9.64 -7.10 -1.63
N ASP A 345 -9.57 -5.78 -1.61
CA ASP A 345 -10.71 -4.92 -1.35
C ASP A 345 -10.65 -3.67 -2.24
N PRO A 346 -11.51 -3.54 -3.26
CA PRO A 346 -11.52 -2.40 -4.16
C PRO A 346 -12.06 -1.12 -3.50
N GLN A 347 -12.69 -1.23 -2.32
CA GLN A 347 -13.21 -0.09 -1.55
C GLN A 347 -12.18 0.45 -0.54
N GLN A 348 -10.94 -0.07 -0.56
CA GLN A 348 -9.81 0.53 0.15
C GLN A 348 -9.02 1.47 -0.76
N LEU A 349 -7.92 2.04 -0.24
CA LEU A 349 -7.11 2.99 -1.00
C LEU A 349 -6.59 2.35 -2.29
N PRO A 350 -6.81 2.96 -3.45
CA PRO A 350 -6.24 2.48 -4.70
C PRO A 350 -4.73 2.75 -4.75
N GLN A 351 -4.04 2.06 -5.66
CA GLN A 351 -2.68 2.41 -6.02
C GLN A 351 -2.64 3.84 -6.56
N VAL A 352 -1.66 4.62 -6.12
CA VAL A 352 -1.42 5.96 -6.66
C VAL A 352 -0.73 5.83 -8.02
N SER A 353 -1.38 6.32 -9.07
CA SER A 353 -0.78 6.46 -10.40
C SER A 353 -0.08 7.82 -10.52
N GLN A 354 1.12 7.84 -11.07
CA GLN A 354 1.90 9.05 -11.33
C GLN A 354 1.66 9.58 -12.74
N GLY A 355 1.33 8.69 -13.66
CA GLY A 355 1.12 9.00 -15.07
C GLY A 355 -0.35 9.07 -15.48
N THR A 356 -0.61 9.65 -16.66
CA THR A 356 -1.91 9.60 -17.32
C THR A 356 -1.93 8.49 -18.36
N HIS A 357 -2.96 7.63 -18.30
CA HIS A 357 -3.07 6.46 -19.16
C HIS A 357 -4.27 6.58 -20.12
N PRO A 358 -4.14 6.14 -21.38
CA PRO A 358 -5.23 6.22 -22.36
C PRO A 358 -6.35 5.21 -22.13
N GLU A 359 -6.10 4.19 -21.32
CA GLU A 359 -7.01 3.12 -20.94
C GLU A 359 -6.82 2.86 -19.44
N PRO A 360 -7.80 2.31 -18.71
CA PRO A 360 -7.73 2.13 -17.26
C PRO A 360 -6.76 1.01 -16.83
N VAL A 361 -5.55 1.00 -17.35
CA VAL A 361 -4.51 0.00 -17.04
C VAL A 361 -3.86 0.21 -15.67
N ASP A 362 -4.05 1.38 -15.09
CA ASP A 362 -3.70 1.77 -13.72
C ASP A 362 -4.79 1.39 -12.70
N THR A 363 -6.01 1.12 -13.17
CA THR A 363 -7.07 0.57 -12.31
C THR A 363 -6.64 -0.79 -11.76
N SER A 364 -6.95 -1.06 -10.49
CA SER A 364 -6.67 -2.38 -9.91
C SER A 364 -7.50 -3.49 -10.56
N ALA A 365 -6.95 -4.71 -10.60
CA ALA A 365 -7.63 -5.85 -11.20
C ALA A 365 -9.00 -6.13 -10.57
N LEU A 366 -9.09 -5.99 -9.25
CA LEU A 366 -10.35 -6.23 -8.53
C LEU A 366 -11.35 -5.10 -8.75
N SER A 367 -10.92 -3.82 -8.74
CA SER A 367 -11.80 -2.69 -9.09
C SER A 367 -12.32 -2.80 -10.52
N TRP A 368 -11.49 -3.30 -11.45
CA TRP A 368 -11.90 -3.58 -12.82
C TRP A 368 -13.03 -4.60 -12.89
N LEU A 369 -12.95 -5.69 -12.11
CA LEU A 369 -13.97 -6.75 -12.08
C LEU A 369 -15.27 -6.33 -11.38
N VAL A 370 -15.20 -5.40 -10.43
CA VAL A 370 -16.39 -4.85 -9.75
C VAL A 370 -17.25 -4.01 -10.70
N ASP A 371 -16.65 -3.40 -11.74
CA ASP A 371 -17.35 -2.75 -12.85
C ASP A 371 -18.30 -1.63 -12.43
N GLY A 372 -17.81 -0.74 -11.58
CA GLY A 372 -18.57 0.42 -11.08
C GLY A 372 -19.54 0.13 -9.93
N GLN A 373 -19.70 -1.13 -9.52
CA GLN A 373 -20.44 -1.50 -8.31
C GLN A 373 -19.58 -1.30 -7.04
N HIS A 374 -20.16 -1.39 -5.87
CA HIS A 374 -19.39 -1.32 -4.62
C HIS A 374 -18.94 -2.69 -4.12
N THR A 375 -19.65 -3.74 -4.52
CA THR A 375 -19.34 -5.13 -4.18
C THR A 375 -19.13 -5.97 -5.43
N LEU A 376 -18.33 -7.04 -5.32
CA LEU A 376 -18.09 -7.95 -6.44
C LEU A 376 -19.40 -8.67 -6.82
N PRO A 377 -19.76 -8.70 -8.11
CA PRO A 377 -20.87 -9.52 -8.60
C PRO A 377 -20.66 -11.00 -8.29
N ASP A 378 -21.71 -11.68 -7.86
CA ASP A 378 -21.65 -13.07 -7.40
C ASP A 378 -21.19 -14.05 -8.49
N GLU A 379 -21.45 -13.76 -9.76
CA GLU A 379 -21.00 -14.57 -10.89
C GLU A 379 -19.48 -14.45 -11.17
N ARG A 380 -18.78 -13.46 -10.56
CA ARG A 380 -17.36 -13.23 -10.76
C ARG A 380 -16.46 -13.71 -9.61
N GLY A 381 -17.06 -14.14 -8.50
CA GLY A 381 -16.31 -14.62 -7.35
C GLY A 381 -17.04 -14.56 -6.02
N TYR A 382 -16.32 -14.32 -4.96
CA TYR A 382 -16.82 -14.33 -3.59
C TYR A 382 -16.74 -12.97 -2.94
N PHE A 383 -17.75 -12.67 -2.12
CA PHE A 383 -17.74 -11.55 -1.19
C PHE A 383 -17.70 -12.10 0.24
N LEU A 384 -16.66 -11.80 1.00
CA LEU A 384 -16.55 -12.19 2.41
C LEU A 384 -17.39 -11.22 3.25
N ASP A 385 -18.54 -11.65 3.71
CA ASP A 385 -19.57 -10.80 4.29
C ASP A 385 -19.43 -10.58 5.81
N ARG A 386 -18.47 -11.27 6.51
CA ARG A 386 -18.35 -11.24 7.98
C ARG A 386 -17.06 -10.62 8.45
N SER A 387 -17.17 -9.49 9.17
CA SER A 387 -16.04 -8.84 9.83
C SER A 387 -15.86 -9.36 11.27
N TYR A 388 -14.66 -9.84 11.56
CA TYR A 388 -14.22 -10.25 12.91
C TYR A 388 -13.54 -9.13 13.67
N ARG A 389 -13.45 -7.94 13.06
CA ARG A 389 -12.78 -6.76 13.63
C ARG A 389 -13.73 -5.81 14.30
N MET A 390 -14.80 -5.41 13.61
CA MET A 390 -15.61 -4.26 13.98
C MET A 390 -16.80 -4.66 14.86
N HIS A 391 -17.04 -3.89 15.92
CA HIS A 391 -18.30 -3.94 16.67
C HIS A 391 -19.49 -3.73 15.69
N PRO A 392 -20.67 -4.35 15.93
CA PRO A 392 -21.81 -4.20 15.03
C PRO A 392 -22.15 -2.76 14.63
N ALA A 393 -22.08 -1.81 15.54
CA ALA A 393 -22.36 -0.40 15.30
C ALA A 393 -21.35 0.27 14.33
N VAL A 394 -20.05 -0.05 14.43
CA VAL A 394 -19.03 0.43 13.47
C VAL A 394 -19.20 -0.27 12.13
N CYS A 395 -19.43 -1.58 12.17
CA CYS A 395 -19.61 -2.40 10.97
C CYS A 395 -20.80 -1.93 10.12
N ALA A 396 -21.91 -1.59 10.74
CA ALA A 396 -23.11 -1.08 10.04
C ALA A 396 -22.82 0.23 9.28
N ALA A 397 -22.11 1.17 9.91
CA ALA A 397 -21.73 2.43 9.29
C ALA A 397 -20.76 2.20 8.09
N VAL A 398 -19.76 1.34 8.27
CA VAL A 398 -18.79 0.97 7.21
C VAL A 398 -19.49 0.22 6.07
N SER A 399 -20.43 -0.67 6.40
CA SER A 399 -21.21 -1.44 5.43
C SER A 399 -22.09 -0.54 4.56
N ALA A 400 -22.78 0.42 5.18
CA ALA A 400 -23.59 1.41 4.46
C ALA A 400 -22.72 2.35 3.60
N LEU A 401 -21.53 2.74 4.11
CA LEU A 401 -20.61 3.62 3.38
C LEU A 401 -20.08 2.97 2.09
N SER A 402 -19.67 1.70 2.13
CA SER A 402 -18.83 1.13 1.08
C SER A 402 -19.21 -0.25 0.57
N TYR A 403 -20.15 -0.97 1.21
CA TYR A 403 -20.45 -2.37 0.89
C TYR A 403 -21.95 -2.67 0.72
N GLU A 404 -22.75 -1.65 0.37
CA GLU A 404 -24.19 -1.80 0.03
C GLU A 404 -25.01 -2.49 1.13
N GLY A 405 -24.57 -2.39 2.39
CA GLY A 405 -25.21 -3.08 3.51
C GLY A 405 -24.88 -4.58 3.61
N ARG A 406 -24.07 -5.14 2.71
CA ARG A 406 -23.75 -6.58 2.67
C ARG A 406 -22.77 -7.04 3.75
N LEU A 407 -21.90 -6.13 4.24
CA LEU A 407 -20.93 -6.46 5.29
C LEU A 407 -21.61 -6.51 6.65
N CYS A 408 -21.48 -7.62 7.36
CA CYS A 408 -22.00 -7.85 8.69
C CYS A 408 -20.86 -8.10 9.70
N SER A 409 -21.11 -7.82 10.96
CA SER A 409 -20.20 -8.16 12.04
C SER A 409 -20.41 -9.60 12.51
N HIS A 410 -19.31 -10.29 12.88
CA HIS A 410 -19.40 -11.58 13.59
C HIS A 410 -19.77 -11.30 15.07
N THR A 411 -21.07 -11.24 15.34
CA THR A 411 -21.63 -10.74 16.61
C THR A 411 -21.11 -11.47 17.86
N GLU A 412 -20.99 -12.80 17.82
CA GLU A 412 -20.50 -13.60 18.95
C GLU A 412 -19.11 -13.15 19.44
N ARG A 413 -18.25 -12.70 18.51
CA ARG A 413 -16.90 -12.26 18.84
C ARG A 413 -16.80 -10.75 19.11
N THR A 414 -17.56 -9.94 18.40
CA THR A 414 -17.33 -8.49 18.37
C THR A 414 -18.32 -7.70 19.22
N ALA A 415 -19.55 -8.22 19.46
CA ALA A 415 -20.54 -7.55 20.27
C ALA A 415 -20.24 -7.59 21.80
N VAL A 416 -19.30 -8.45 22.21
CA VAL A 416 -18.81 -8.47 23.61
C VAL A 416 -17.92 -7.26 23.92
N ARG A 417 -17.41 -6.56 22.91
CA ARG A 417 -16.53 -5.40 23.07
C ARG A 417 -17.28 -4.26 23.70
N ARG A 418 -16.69 -3.70 24.75
CA ARG A 418 -17.30 -2.61 25.51
C ARG A 418 -16.22 -1.70 26.09
N LEU A 419 -16.42 -0.42 26.01
CA LEU A 419 -15.67 0.61 26.72
C LEU A 419 -16.63 1.32 27.67
N ASP A 420 -16.36 1.22 28.97
CA ASP A 420 -17.25 1.80 29.97
C ASP A 420 -17.34 3.32 29.85
N GLY A 421 -18.56 3.84 29.84
CA GLY A 421 -18.82 5.26 29.70
C GLY A 421 -18.72 5.82 28.27
N TYR A 422 -18.44 4.98 27.27
CA TYR A 422 -18.37 5.42 25.87
C TYR A 422 -19.19 4.48 24.95
N PRO A 423 -20.09 5.03 24.11
CA PRO A 423 -20.91 4.21 23.22
C PRO A 423 -20.10 3.67 22.03
N PRO A 424 -20.48 2.48 21.48
CA PRO A 424 -19.87 1.96 20.26
C PRO A 424 -20.37 2.69 19.02
N GLY A 425 -19.59 2.69 17.94
CA GLY A 425 -20.02 3.21 16.65
C GLY A 425 -19.15 4.30 16.08
N VAL A 426 -19.72 5.09 15.17
CA VAL A 426 -19.05 6.24 14.56
C VAL A 426 -19.62 7.53 15.20
N HIS A 427 -18.75 8.34 15.75
CA HIS A 427 -19.10 9.58 16.46
C HIS A 427 -18.48 10.78 15.76
N THR A 428 -19.11 11.94 15.88
CA THR A 428 -18.60 13.20 15.37
C THR A 428 -18.32 14.17 16.50
N ARG A 429 -17.12 14.76 16.49
CA ARG A 429 -16.73 15.85 17.39
C ARG A 429 -16.58 17.13 16.60
N GLY A 430 -17.56 18.02 16.70
CA GLY A 430 -17.47 19.37 16.15
C GLY A 430 -16.43 20.22 16.89
N VAL A 431 -15.56 20.89 16.15
CA VAL A 431 -14.57 21.84 16.67
C VAL A 431 -14.66 23.12 15.86
N HIS A 432 -14.74 24.26 16.56
CA HIS A 432 -14.84 25.55 15.88
C HIS A 432 -13.44 26.10 15.57
N HIS A 433 -13.09 26.18 14.27
CA HIS A 433 -11.87 26.82 13.78
C HIS A 433 -12.05 27.38 12.38
N LYS A 434 -11.18 28.32 11.97
CA LYS A 434 -11.19 28.97 10.65
C LYS A 434 -9.78 29.12 10.10
N GLY A 435 -9.64 28.98 8.78
CA GLY A 435 -8.38 29.20 8.08
C GLY A 435 -7.33 28.10 8.28
N ASN A 436 -7.67 27.00 8.95
CA ASN A 436 -6.79 25.84 9.05
C ASN A 436 -6.84 25.05 7.73
N SER A 437 -5.67 24.63 7.24
CA SER A 437 -5.52 23.94 5.98
C SER A 437 -4.89 22.55 6.17
N ILE A 438 -3.59 22.49 6.52
CA ILE A 438 -2.84 21.25 6.67
C ILE A 438 -2.58 20.86 8.12
N GLU A 439 -2.88 21.74 9.06
CA GLU A 439 -2.82 21.48 10.50
C GLU A 439 -3.92 22.25 11.24
N SER A 440 -4.40 21.69 12.35
CA SER A 440 -5.41 22.28 13.24
C SER A 440 -5.03 22.03 14.69
N PRO A 441 -4.53 23.07 15.39
CA PRO A 441 -4.27 22.99 16.82
C PRO A 441 -5.52 22.67 17.63
N GLU A 442 -6.68 23.19 17.22
CA GLU A 442 -7.96 23.03 17.92
C GLU A 442 -8.44 21.57 17.87
N GLU A 443 -8.31 20.90 16.72
CA GLU A 443 -8.63 19.46 16.61
C GLU A 443 -7.65 18.62 17.43
N ALA A 444 -6.36 18.96 17.45
CA ALA A 444 -5.36 18.26 18.25
C ALA A 444 -5.66 18.37 19.76
N GLU A 445 -6.07 19.56 20.24
CA GLU A 445 -6.48 19.76 21.63
C GLU A 445 -7.79 19.02 21.96
N ALA A 446 -8.76 19.01 21.06
CA ALA A 446 -10.01 18.27 21.23
C ALA A 446 -9.75 16.76 21.37
N ILE A 447 -8.87 16.20 20.50
CA ILE A 447 -8.44 14.81 20.59
C ILE A 447 -7.75 14.53 21.93
N LEU A 448 -6.81 15.38 22.36
CA LEU A 448 -6.10 15.21 23.62
C LEU A 448 -7.06 15.29 24.83
N ALA A 449 -8.03 16.19 24.80
CA ALA A 449 -9.02 16.32 25.86
C ALA A 449 -9.89 15.07 26.00
N GLU A 450 -10.34 14.50 24.87
CA GLU A 450 -11.16 13.29 24.86
C GLU A 450 -10.35 12.05 25.24
N LEU A 451 -9.10 11.93 24.79
CA LEU A 451 -8.17 10.87 25.20
C LEU A 451 -7.98 10.80 26.72
N ARG A 452 -7.82 11.97 27.39
CA ARG A 452 -7.68 12.03 28.85
C ARG A 452 -8.89 11.49 29.60
N GLN A 453 -10.07 11.54 28.99
CA GLN A 453 -11.30 10.99 29.58
C GLN A 453 -11.43 9.49 29.35
N LEU A 454 -10.92 8.99 28.23
CA LEU A 454 -11.04 7.59 27.83
C LEU A 454 -9.97 6.70 28.45
N LEU A 455 -8.74 7.21 28.57
CA LEU A 455 -7.62 6.40 29.06
C LEU A 455 -7.84 5.95 30.51
N GLY A 456 -7.59 4.66 30.76
CA GLY A 456 -7.83 4.03 32.07
C GLY A 456 -9.27 3.52 32.26
N SER A 457 -10.23 3.87 31.40
CA SER A 457 -11.58 3.30 31.43
C SER A 457 -11.56 1.79 31.18
N PRO A 458 -12.45 1.00 31.81
CA PRO A 458 -12.52 -0.44 31.58
C PRO A 458 -12.84 -0.75 30.11
N TRP A 459 -11.91 -1.41 29.43
CA TRP A 459 -12.06 -1.98 28.09
C TRP A 459 -12.24 -3.49 28.20
N THR A 460 -13.32 -4.00 27.62
CA THR A 460 -13.64 -5.42 27.57
C THR A 460 -13.60 -5.91 26.13
N ASP A 461 -12.93 -7.02 25.90
CA ASP A 461 -12.91 -7.73 24.61
C ASP A 461 -12.98 -9.26 24.83
N GLU A 462 -12.71 -10.07 23.82
CA GLU A 462 -12.71 -11.52 23.87
C GLU A 462 -11.66 -12.12 24.83
N HIS A 463 -10.72 -11.33 25.32
CA HIS A 463 -9.66 -11.73 26.24
C HIS A 463 -9.91 -11.31 27.69
N GLY A 464 -10.97 -10.52 27.94
CA GLY A 464 -11.36 -10.06 29.27
C GLY A 464 -11.40 -8.53 29.38
N THR A 465 -11.43 -8.04 30.62
CA THR A 465 -11.51 -6.60 30.93
C THR A 465 -10.17 -6.11 31.46
N ARG A 466 -9.70 -4.98 30.91
CA ARG A 466 -8.50 -4.26 31.33
C ARG A 466 -8.66 -2.76 31.15
N PRO A 467 -7.83 -1.92 31.79
CA PRO A 467 -7.81 -0.49 31.49
C PRO A 467 -7.45 -0.24 30.02
N LEU A 468 -8.13 0.72 29.38
CA LEU A 468 -7.76 1.21 28.03
C LEU A 468 -6.40 1.90 28.11
N ALA A 469 -5.42 1.36 27.38
CA ALA A 469 -4.07 1.91 27.31
C ALA A 469 -3.92 2.92 26.17
N ALA A 470 -2.87 3.75 26.21
CA ALA A 470 -2.55 4.67 25.12
C ALA A 470 -2.29 3.94 23.78
N SER A 471 -1.65 2.77 23.82
CA SER A 471 -1.41 1.91 22.66
C SER A 471 -2.69 1.34 22.02
N ASP A 472 -3.82 1.36 22.72
CA ASP A 472 -5.15 0.96 22.22
C ASP A 472 -5.81 2.04 21.38
N VAL A 473 -5.18 3.19 21.25
CA VAL A 473 -5.74 4.32 20.50
C VAL A 473 -4.89 4.63 19.28
N LEU A 474 -5.57 4.93 18.19
CA LEU A 474 -4.99 5.36 16.92
C LEU A 474 -5.53 6.74 16.55
N VAL A 475 -4.66 7.66 16.15
CA VAL A 475 -5.05 8.96 15.59
C VAL A 475 -4.62 9.01 14.14
N LEU A 476 -5.58 9.25 13.25
CA LEU A 476 -5.39 9.39 11.82
C LEU A 476 -5.57 10.83 11.38
N ALA A 477 -4.72 11.30 10.50
CA ALA A 477 -4.84 12.63 9.91
C ALA A 477 -4.50 12.59 8.40
N PRO A 478 -5.01 13.54 7.59
CA PRO A 478 -4.79 13.55 6.15
C PRO A 478 -3.40 14.07 5.75
N TYR A 479 -2.76 14.85 6.63
CA TYR A 479 -1.51 15.55 6.33
C TYR A 479 -0.41 15.26 7.36
N ASN A 480 0.83 15.17 6.90
CA ASN A 480 1.99 14.95 7.78
C ASN A 480 2.18 16.09 8.78
N ALA A 481 1.85 17.35 8.41
CA ALA A 481 1.89 18.48 9.34
C ALA A 481 0.97 18.25 10.54
N GLN A 482 -0.27 17.81 10.33
CA GLN A 482 -1.21 17.48 11.41
C GLN A 482 -0.70 16.28 12.24
N VAL A 483 -0.15 15.26 11.59
CA VAL A 483 0.46 14.12 12.30
C VAL A 483 1.57 14.60 13.23
N ALA A 484 2.47 15.46 12.75
CA ALA A 484 3.56 16.02 13.55
C ALA A 484 3.04 16.88 14.72
N LEU A 485 2.03 17.72 14.46
CA LEU A 485 1.39 18.55 15.49
C LEU A 485 0.77 17.68 16.60
N VAL A 486 -0.03 16.68 16.23
CA VAL A 486 -0.68 15.77 17.19
C VAL A 486 0.37 15.00 17.98
N ARG A 487 1.43 14.48 17.33
CA ARG A 487 2.55 13.79 18.02
C ARG A 487 3.22 14.70 19.07
N ARG A 488 3.53 15.96 18.71
CA ARG A 488 4.12 16.93 19.66
C ARG A 488 3.21 17.18 20.86
N ARG A 489 1.89 17.35 20.64
CA ARG A 489 0.91 17.55 21.71
C ARG A 489 0.81 16.35 22.64
N LEU A 490 0.74 15.15 22.09
CA LEU A 490 0.69 13.90 22.85
C LEU A 490 1.98 13.66 23.63
N ALA A 491 3.15 13.91 23.03
CA ALA A 491 4.44 13.79 23.71
C ALA A 491 4.53 14.77 24.91
N SER A 492 4.11 16.03 24.73
CA SER A 492 4.07 17.03 25.81
C SER A 492 3.10 16.65 26.94
N ALA A 493 2.11 15.80 26.66
CA ALA A 493 1.14 15.29 27.64
C ALA A 493 1.56 13.94 28.26
N GLY A 494 2.76 13.41 27.93
CA GLY A 494 3.22 12.10 28.41
C GLY A 494 2.53 10.90 27.75
N LEU A 495 1.86 11.10 26.62
CA LEU A 495 1.11 10.07 25.87
C LEU A 495 1.81 9.64 24.58
N GLY A 496 3.05 10.10 24.35
CA GLY A 496 3.90 9.72 23.22
C GLY A 496 4.81 8.54 23.55
N GLY A 497 5.66 8.15 22.56
CA GLY A 497 6.63 7.07 22.73
C GLY A 497 6.14 5.72 22.21
N ALA A 498 6.93 4.68 22.42
CA ALA A 498 6.69 3.33 21.87
C ALA A 498 5.36 2.70 22.34
N ASP A 499 5.00 2.91 23.62
CA ASP A 499 3.77 2.42 24.24
C ASP A 499 2.66 3.49 24.26
N GLY A 500 2.87 4.62 23.57
CA GLY A 500 1.96 5.74 23.49
C GLY A 500 0.88 5.58 22.43
N VAL A 501 0.09 6.67 22.28
CA VAL A 501 -0.90 6.79 21.21
C VAL A 501 -0.22 6.75 19.84
N ARG A 502 -0.69 5.87 18.96
CA ARG A 502 -0.16 5.75 17.62
C ARG A 502 -0.76 6.82 16.72
N VAL A 503 0.07 7.61 16.02
CA VAL A 503 -0.38 8.70 15.16
C VAL A 503 0.21 8.55 13.77
N GLY A 504 -0.59 8.73 12.73
CA GLY A 504 -0.10 8.73 11.34
C GLY A 504 -1.15 9.03 10.29
N THR A 505 -0.76 8.94 9.03
CA THR A 505 -1.71 9.07 7.93
C THR A 505 -2.50 7.78 7.73
N VAL A 506 -3.64 7.89 7.04
CA VAL A 506 -4.50 6.73 6.72
C VAL A 506 -3.71 5.66 5.95
N ASP A 507 -2.83 6.10 5.05
CA ASP A 507 -2.00 5.23 4.21
C ASP A 507 -1.00 4.40 5.04
N LYS A 508 -0.35 5.01 6.06
CA LYS A 508 0.63 4.33 6.94
C LYS A 508 0.01 3.25 7.85
N PHE A 509 -1.28 3.37 8.17
CA PHE A 509 -1.98 2.43 9.04
C PHE A 509 -2.88 1.45 8.30
N GLN A 510 -2.68 1.27 7.01
CA GLN A 510 -3.35 0.21 6.28
C GLN A 510 -3.00 -1.16 6.89
N GLY A 511 -4.02 -1.99 7.15
CA GLY A 511 -3.86 -3.25 7.91
C GLY A 511 -3.95 -3.13 9.43
N GLY A 512 -3.60 -1.97 10.03
CA GLY A 512 -3.69 -1.73 11.47
C GLY A 512 -5.12 -1.73 12.04
N GLN A 513 -5.25 -1.83 13.36
CA GLN A 513 -6.52 -1.70 14.08
C GLN A 513 -6.30 -1.22 15.52
N ALA A 514 -7.34 -0.65 16.11
CA ALA A 514 -7.34 -0.20 17.51
C ALA A 514 -8.77 -0.22 18.07
N PRO A 515 -8.94 -0.42 19.41
CA PRO A 515 -10.23 -0.23 20.09
C PRO A 515 -10.90 1.09 19.74
N VAL A 516 -10.16 2.21 19.83
CA VAL A 516 -10.65 3.56 19.53
C VAL A 516 -9.77 4.22 18.46
N VAL A 517 -10.41 4.84 17.48
CA VAL A 517 -9.73 5.57 16.40
C VAL A 517 -10.25 6.98 16.31
N PHE A 518 -9.36 7.97 16.42
CA PHE A 518 -9.65 9.36 16.12
C PHE A 518 -9.26 9.69 14.69
N ILE A 519 -10.09 10.43 13.98
CA ILE A 519 -9.88 10.87 12.61
C ILE A 519 -9.97 12.38 12.59
N SER A 520 -8.82 13.08 12.52
CA SER A 520 -8.75 14.53 12.37
C SER A 520 -8.98 14.88 10.90
N MET A 521 -9.93 15.78 10.62
CA MET A 521 -10.20 16.25 9.26
C MET A 521 -9.35 17.48 8.90
N THR A 522 -8.83 18.17 9.90
CA THR A 522 -7.80 19.22 9.82
C THR A 522 -8.28 20.53 9.19
N ALA A 523 -8.81 20.51 7.97
CA ALA A 523 -9.22 21.73 7.25
C ALA A 523 -10.49 22.34 7.81
N SER A 524 -10.54 23.68 7.85
CA SER A 524 -11.69 24.42 8.38
C SER A 524 -12.90 24.40 7.46
N SER A 525 -12.68 24.57 6.16
CA SER A 525 -13.73 24.61 5.13
C SER A 525 -13.27 23.89 3.87
N ALA A 526 -14.17 23.72 2.89
CA ALA A 526 -13.86 23.13 1.61
C ALA A 526 -12.76 23.89 0.83
N ASP A 527 -12.75 25.23 0.96
CA ASP A 527 -11.80 26.10 0.28
C ASP A 527 -10.39 26.04 0.91
N ASP A 528 -10.29 25.63 2.18
CA ASP A 528 -9.02 25.50 2.88
C ASP A 528 -8.27 24.19 2.56
N VAL A 529 -8.86 23.29 1.79
CA VAL A 529 -8.27 21.96 1.48
C VAL A 529 -7.32 22.07 0.29
N PRO A 530 -5.98 21.94 0.45
CA PRO A 530 -5.02 22.17 -0.63
C PRO A 530 -5.15 21.25 -1.84
N ARG A 531 -5.64 20.01 -1.60
CA ARG A 531 -5.87 18.99 -2.63
C ARG A 531 -7.31 18.91 -3.11
N GLY A 532 -8.14 19.91 -2.75
CA GLY A 532 -9.58 19.89 -2.98
C GLY A 532 -10.31 18.97 -2.00
N ILE A 533 -11.59 19.29 -1.76
CA ILE A 533 -12.41 18.62 -0.75
C ILE A 533 -12.62 17.12 -1.04
N SER A 534 -12.61 16.71 -2.30
CA SER A 534 -12.70 15.30 -2.71
C SER A 534 -11.57 14.43 -2.15
N PHE A 535 -10.41 15.02 -1.83
CA PHE A 535 -9.33 14.30 -1.15
C PHE A 535 -9.71 13.90 0.28
N LEU A 536 -10.35 14.81 1.04
CA LEU A 536 -10.77 14.54 2.42
C LEU A 536 -12.00 13.65 2.51
N LEU A 537 -12.98 13.87 1.63
CA LEU A 537 -14.25 13.14 1.64
C LEU A 537 -14.23 11.88 0.78
N ASN A 538 -13.09 11.49 0.22
CA ASN A 538 -12.94 10.26 -0.55
C ASN A 538 -13.44 9.05 0.24
N ARG A 539 -14.43 8.33 -0.31
CA ARG A 539 -15.11 7.21 0.36
C ARG A 539 -14.14 6.09 0.75
N ASN A 540 -13.16 5.76 -0.09
CA ASN A 540 -12.18 4.72 0.19
C ASN A 540 -11.29 5.12 1.36
N ARG A 541 -10.90 6.40 1.44
CA ARG A 541 -10.10 6.94 2.55
C ARG A 541 -10.87 6.92 3.86
N LEU A 542 -12.14 7.34 3.84
CA LEU A 542 -13.04 7.29 5.00
C LEU A 542 -13.29 5.84 5.43
N ASN A 543 -13.54 4.94 4.48
CA ASN A 543 -13.70 3.51 4.73
C ASN A 543 -12.47 2.92 5.44
N VAL A 544 -11.28 3.19 4.92
CA VAL A 544 -10.04 2.72 5.55
C VAL A 544 -9.89 3.30 6.95
N ALA A 545 -10.11 4.60 7.14
CA ALA A 545 -9.94 5.27 8.42
C ALA A 545 -10.91 4.73 9.50
N VAL A 546 -12.21 4.67 9.20
CA VAL A 546 -13.25 4.22 10.13
C VAL A 546 -13.11 2.73 10.43
N SER A 547 -12.81 1.91 9.43
CA SER A 547 -12.66 0.46 9.59
C SER A 547 -11.41 0.02 10.35
N ARG A 548 -10.53 0.96 10.77
CA ARG A 548 -9.46 0.67 11.75
C ARG A 548 -10.02 0.49 13.15
N ALA A 549 -11.20 1.04 13.45
CA ALA A 549 -11.83 0.94 14.76
C ALA A 549 -12.40 -0.45 15.01
N GLN A 550 -12.08 -1.00 16.18
CA GLN A 550 -12.72 -2.22 16.67
C GLN A 550 -14.05 -1.89 17.36
N TYR A 551 -14.15 -0.72 18.03
CA TYR A 551 -15.29 -0.35 18.87
C TYR A 551 -15.85 1.03 18.56
N ALA A 552 -14.99 2.06 18.53
CA ALA A 552 -15.43 3.42 18.27
C ALA A 552 -14.49 4.16 17.31
N ALA A 553 -15.07 4.88 16.34
CA ALA A 553 -14.38 5.82 15.48
C ALA A 553 -14.92 7.24 15.75
N VAL A 554 -14.03 8.20 16.03
CA VAL A 554 -14.38 9.58 16.34
C VAL A 554 -13.86 10.50 15.25
N ILE A 555 -14.77 11.10 14.47
CA ILE A 555 -14.42 12.05 13.42
C ILE A 555 -14.41 13.45 14.03
N VAL A 556 -13.22 14.03 14.17
CA VAL A 556 -12.99 15.38 14.68
C VAL A 556 -12.90 16.33 13.49
N ARG A 557 -13.78 17.33 13.44
CA ARG A 557 -13.90 18.21 12.28
C ARG A 557 -14.46 19.59 12.59
N SER A 558 -14.18 20.56 11.74
CA SER A 558 -14.92 21.81 11.68
C SER A 558 -16.34 21.57 11.14
N GLU A 559 -17.31 22.29 11.70
CA GLU A 559 -18.69 22.29 11.17
C GLU A 559 -18.75 22.91 9.76
N LEU A 560 -17.89 23.88 9.47
CA LEU A 560 -17.83 24.56 8.18
C LEU A 560 -17.38 23.63 7.04
N LEU A 561 -16.69 22.53 7.34
CA LEU A 561 -16.18 21.58 6.33
C LEU A 561 -17.27 21.00 5.43
N THR A 562 -18.50 20.90 5.93
CA THR A 562 -19.66 20.39 5.18
C THR A 562 -20.63 21.48 4.69
N GLN A 563 -20.31 22.76 4.94
CA GLN A 563 -21.13 23.89 4.53
C GLN A 563 -20.73 24.42 3.14
N TYR A 564 -20.77 23.54 2.14
CA TYR A 564 -20.50 23.92 0.74
C TYR A 564 -21.42 23.13 -0.20
N LEU A 565 -21.59 23.61 -1.42
CA LEU A 565 -22.34 22.91 -2.46
C LEU A 565 -21.33 22.35 -3.49
N PRO A 566 -21.22 21.01 -3.63
CA PRO A 566 -20.36 20.42 -4.64
C PRO A 566 -20.75 20.82 -6.06
N ALA A 567 -19.74 21.08 -6.92
CA ALA A 567 -19.96 21.45 -8.31
C ALA A 567 -20.16 20.23 -9.23
N THR A 568 -19.94 19.01 -8.76
CA THR A 568 -20.03 17.77 -9.55
C THR A 568 -20.95 16.76 -8.90
N PRO A 569 -21.60 15.85 -9.67
CA PRO A 569 -22.41 14.76 -9.13
C PRO A 569 -21.61 13.86 -8.17
N ASP A 570 -20.35 13.53 -8.50
CA ASP A 570 -19.49 12.70 -7.64
C ASP A 570 -19.22 13.40 -6.30
N GLY A 571 -18.98 14.71 -6.32
CA GLY A 571 -18.83 15.50 -5.08
C GLY A 571 -20.08 15.48 -4.21
N LEU A 572 -21.29 15.46 -4.79
CA LEU A 572 -22.54 15.32 -4.05
C LEU A 572 -22.66 13.92 -3.42
N VAL A 573 -22.24 12.88 -4.13
CA VAL A 573 -22.21 11.51 -3.61
C VAL A 573 -21.23 11.40 -2.45
N ASP A 574 -20.03 11.95 -2.56
CA ASP A 574 -19.01 11.93 -1.50
C ASP A 574 -19.47 12.71 -0.26
N LEU A 575 -20.03 13.92 -0.43
CA LEU A 575 -20.58 14.69 0.67
C LEU A 575 -21.76 13.97 1.34
N GLY A 576 -22.68 13.40 0.55
CA GLY A 576 -23.80 12.64 1.06
C GLY A 576 -23.36 11.40 1.87
N ALA A 577 -22.35 10.69 1.40
CA ALA A 577 -21.76 9.55 2.08
C ALA A 577 -21.11 9.96 3.41
N PHE A 578 -20.37 11.07 3.43
CA PHE A 578 -19.77 11.62 4.65
C PHE A 578 -20.82 12.09 5.66
N LEU A 579 -21.86 12.79 5.20
CA LEU A 579 -22.96 13.22 6.06
C LEU A 579 -23.71 12.01 6.63
N GLY A 580 -23.98 10.97 5.84
CA GLY A 580 -24.57 9.72 6.31
C GLY A 580 -23.75 9.04 7.40
N LEU A 581 -22.41 9.03 7.23
CA LEU A 581 -21.49 8.49 8.23
C LEU A 581 -21.50 9.27 9.54
N THR A 582 -21.67 10.59 9.49
CA THR A 582 -21.62 11.50 10.65
C THR A 582 -22.98 11.78 11.29
N SER A 583 -24.09 11.35 10.68
CA SER A 583 -25.46 11.58 11.18
C SER A 583 -26.00 10.43 12.03
N THR A 584 -25.28 9.33 12.13
CA THR A 584 -25.70 8.11 12.86
C THR A 584 -25.36 8.14 14.35
N SER A 585 -24.94 9.28 14.90
CA SER A 585 -24.59 9.49 16.33
C SER A 585 -25.77 9.97 17.16
#